data_e6e00e3c6380c7b67325a4810a85fbb4
#
_entry.id   e6e00e3c6380c7b67325a4810a85fbb4
#
_cell.length_a   1.000
_cell.length_b   1.000
_cell.length_c   1.000
_cell.angle_alpha   90.00
_cell.angle_beta   90.00
_cell.angle_gamma   90.00
#
_symmetry.space_group_name_H-M   'P 1'
#
loop_
_entity.id
_entity.type
_entity.pdbx_description
1 polymer ?
#
loop_
_entity_poly.entity_id
_entity_poly.type
_entity_poly.pdbx_seq_one_letter_code
_entity_poly.pdbx_strand_id
1 'polypeptide(L)'
;KENAFFFYTVFKNEFKNFILVTDDLSPIEIESANIEIISPVLKKGKYKWMGYFSGEPIIFSMQSTEFKTIVQNGDIEFKNGSSINCFLKIKRQIDNEGVEKIIGYEVVRVNHYFENEKPIETKEGKKHRQTKEAQKNQINLLDDLGLAIKEK
;
A
#
# COMPACT_ATOMS: atom_id res chain seq x y z
N LYS A 1 -38.80 -22.66 20.27
CA LYS A 1 -38.75 -21.97 18.97
C LYS A 1 -38.72 -20.45 19.10
N GLU A 2 -39.51 -19.85 19.97
CA GLU A 2 -39.52 -18.41 20.19
C GLU A 2 -38.21 -17.91 20.84
N ASN A 3 -37.65 -18.65 21.79
CA ASN A 3 -36.37 -18.34 22.42
C ASN A 3 -35.20 -18.43 21.41
N ALA A 4 -35.24 -19.37 20.49
CA ALA A 4 -34.22 -19.50 19.44
C ALA A 4 -34.29 -18.34 18.45
N PHE A 5 -35.48 -17.84 18.12
CA PHE A 5 -35.67 -16.70 17.25
C PHE A 5 -35.22 -15.38 17.89
N PHE A 6 -35.56 -15.18 19.15
CA PHE A 6 -35.09 -14.01 19.94
C PHE A 6 -33.56 -14.02 20.07
N PHE A 7 -32.97 -15.15 20.36
CA PHE A 7 -31.52 -15.34 20.42
C PHE A 7 -30.85 -15.01 19.08
N TYR A 8 -31.45 -15.46 17.98
CA TYR A 8 -30.95 -15.17 16.63
C TYR A 8 -30.98 -13.68 16.31
N THR A 9 -32.01 -12.95 16.73
CA THR A 9 -32.15 -11.51 16.47
C THR A 9 -31.13 -10.68 17.28
N VAL A 10 -30.91 -11.00 18.53
CA VAL A 10 -29.89 -10.37 19.38
C VAL A 10 -28.49 -10.67 18.87
N PHE A 11 -28.21 -11.91 18.51
CA PHE A 11 -26.94 -12.32 17.91
C PHE A 11 -26.66 -11.64 16.59
N LYS A 12 -27.66 -11.40 15.77
CA LYS A 12 -27.50 -10.73 14.48
C LYS A 12 -26.98 -9.30 14.63
N ASN A 13 -27.37 -8.58 15.66
CA ASN A 13 -26.88 -7.22 15.90
C ASN A 13 -25.45 -7.21 16.45
N GLU A 14 -25.15 -8.08 17.38
CA GLU A 14 -23.78 -8.24 17.91
C GLU A 14 -22.85 -8.83 16.84
N PHE A 15 -23.35 -9.74 16.04
CA PHE A 15 -22.63 -10.36 14.95
C PHE A 15 -22.30 -9.37 13.83
N LYS A 16 -23.18 -8.40 13.52
CA LYS A 16 -22.85 -7.30 12.61
C LYS A 16 -21.68 -6.46 13.12
N ASN A 17 -21.68 -6.10 14.39
CA ASN A 17 -20.57 -5.36 14.97
C ASN A 17 -19.28 -6.19 15.01
N PHE A 18 -19.38 -7.48 15.27
CA PHE A 18 -18.26 -8.41 15.27
C PHE A 18 -17.72 -8.64 13.84
N ILE A 19 -18.58 -8.79 12.83
CA ILE A 19 -18.21 -8.94 11.42
C ILE A 19 -17.50 -7.68 10.92
N LEU A 20 -17.96 -6.48 11.29
CA LEU A 20 -17.29 -5.22 10.95
C LEU A 20 -15.87 -5.11 11.50
N VAL A 21 -15.56 -5.80 12.58
CA VAL A 21 -14.21 -5.85 13.18
C VAL A 21 -13.37 -6.97 12.56
N THR A 22 -13.98 -8.08 12.15
CA THR A 22 -13.30 -9.28 11.64
C THR A 22 -13.27 -9.39 10.14
N ASP A 23 -14.08 -8.61 9.43
CA ASP A 23 -14.13 -8.61 7.96
C ASP A 23 -12.88 -7.99 7.31
N ASP A 24 -12.16 -7.17 8.05
CA ASP A 24 -10.93 -6.56 7.56
C ASP A 24 -9.79 -7.60 7.57
N LEU A 25 -9.35 -7.96 6.39
CA LEU A 25 -8.17 -8.80 6.21
C LEU A 25 -6.90 -7.96 6.29
N SER A 26 -5.80 -8.58 6.66
CA SER A 26 -4.49 -7.96 6.55
C SER A 26 -4.24 -7.49 5.12
N PRO A 27 -3.81 -6.24 4.90
CA PRO A 27 -3.55 -5.74 3.57
C PRO A 27 -2.42 -6.52 2.89
N ILE A 28 -2.50 -6.66 1.57
CA ILE A 28 -1.37 -7.15 0.78
C ILE A 28 -0.39 -6.00 0.64
N GLU A 29 0.86 -6.23 0.98
CA GLU A 29 1.93 -5.25 0.89
C GLU A 29 2.90 -5.61 -0.23
N ILE A 30 3.08 -4.70 -1.19
CA ILE A 30 4.01 -4.86 -2.31
C ILE A 30 5.03 -3.74 -2.23
N GLU A 31 6.26 -4.07 -1.89
CA GLU A 31 7.32 -3.09 -1.66
C GLU A 31 7.81 -2.37 -2.91
N SER A 32 7.65 -2.99 -4.06
CA SER A 32 8.14 -2.48 -5.34
C SER A 32 7.08 -2.71 -6.42
N ALA A 33 5.98 -2.00 -6.31
CA ALA A 33 4.91 -1.99 -7.30
C ALA A 33 5.15 -0.89 -8.33
N ASN A 34 4.97 -1.21 -9.61
CA ASN A 34 5.00 -0.20 -10.68
C ASN A 34 3.57 0.18 -11.06
N ILE A 35 3.29 1.46 -11.03
CA ILE A 35 1.99 2.03 -11.41
C ILE A 35 2.22 3.06 -12.50
N GLU A 36 1.59 2.87 -13.66
CA GLU A 36 1.52 3.90 -14.70
C GLU A 36 0.45 4.92 -14.32
N ILE A 37 0.79 6.19 -14.27
CA ILE A 37 -0.12 7.25 -13.85
C ILE A 37 -1.02 7.68 -15.00
N ILE A 38 -2.32 7.54 -14.82
CA ILE A 38 -3.33 8.02 -15.76
C ILE A 38 -3.76 9.44 -15.40
N SER A 39 -4.05 9.68 -14.12
CA SER A 39 -4.52 10.97 -13.64
C SER A 39 -3.88 11.30 -12.29
N PRO A 40 -2.91 12.21 -12.27
CA PRO A 40 -2.35 12.73 -11.03
C PRO A 40 -3.31 13.73 -10.39
N VAL A 41 -3.10 14.00 -9.09
CA VAL A 41 -3.82 15.03 -8.36
C VAL A 41 -2.89 16.22 -8.10
N LEU A 42 -3.18 17.34 -8.73
CA LEU A 42 -2.39 18.56 -8.63
C LEU A 42 -2.82 19.47 -7.47
N LYS A 43 -4.03 19.28 -6.94
CA LYS A 43 -4.57 20.05 -5.83
C LYS A 43 -4.28 19.41 -4.47
N LYS A 44 -4.07 20.24 -3.47
CA LYS A 44 -4.04 19.79 -2.07
C LYS A 44 -5.40 19.26 -1.65
N GLY A 45 -5.41 18.17 -0.89
CA GLY A 45 -6.63 17.56 -0.37
C GLY A 45 -6.62 16.03 -0.45
N LYS A 46 -7.78 15.44 -0.12
CA LYS A 46 -7.97 13.98 -0.08
C LYS A 46 -8.49 13.43 -1.42
N TYR A 47 -7.92 13.89 -2.51
CA TYR A 47 -8.27 13.39 -3.84
C TYR A 47 -7.55 12.08 -4.12
N LYS A 48 -8.21 11.23 -4.88
CA LYS A 48 -7.65 9.95 -5.30
C LYS A 48 -7.00 10.05 -6.67
N TRP A 49 -5.95 9.30 -6.85
CA TRP A 49 -5.20 9.17 -8.09
C TRP A 49 -5.73 7.99 -8.91
N MET A 50 -5.49 8.01 -10.19
CA MET A 50 -5.81 6.92 -11.09
C MET A 50 -4.55 6.46 -11.83
N GLY A 51 -4.39 5.14 -11.95
CA GLY A 51 -3.27 4.53 -12.67
C GLY A 51 -3.57 3.11 -13.10
N TYR A 52 -2.64 2.54 -13.88
CA TYR A 52 -2.65 1.12 -14.21
C TYR A 52 -1.67 0.35 -13.32
N PHE A 53 -2.15 -0.71 -12.72
CA PHE A 53 -1.36 -1.66 -11.95
C PHE A 53 -1.65 -3.07 -12.46
N SER A 54 -0.60 -3.80 -12.88
CA SER A 54 -0.72 -5.15 -13.46
C SER A 54 -1.73 -5.23 -14.63
N GLY A 55 -1.78 -4.17 -15.45
CA GLY A 55 -2.68 -4.09 -16.59
C GLY A 55 -4.12 -3.70 -16.31
N GLU A 56 -4.45 -3.47 -15.04
CA GLU A 56 -5.80 -3.08 -14.59
C GLU A 56 -5.82 -1.63 -14.10
N PRO A 57 -6.86 -0.86 -14.45
CA PRO A 57 -7.02 0.48 -13.92
C PRO A 57 -7.39 0.43 -12.45
N ILE A 58 -6.67 1.19 -11.64
CA ILE A 58 -6.92 1.30 -10.20
C ILE A 58 -7.09 2.77 -9.79
N ILE A 59 -7.88 2.97 -8.74
CA ILE A 59 -7.99 4.23 -8.04
C ILE A 59 -7.30 4.06 -6.69
N PHE A 60 -6.36 4.92 -6.38
CA PHE A 60 -5.57 4.80 -5.16
C PHE A 60 -5.40 6.13 -4.43
N SER A 61 -5.18 6.05 -3.13
CA SER A 61 -4.78 7.18 -2.31
C SER A 61 -3.26 7.28 -2.25
N MET A 62 -2.74 8.50 -2.41
CA MET A 62 -1.33 8.80 -2.26
C MET A 62 -1.06 9.23 -0.82
N GLN A 63 -0.37 8.41 -0.06
CA GLN A 63 0.01 8.72 1.32
C GLN A 63 1.37 9.42 1.42
N SER A 64 2.22 9.27 0.41
CA SER A 64 3.50 9.96 0.36
C SER A 64 3.31 11.48 0.29
N THR A 65 3.61 12.16 1.39
CA THR A 65 3.55 13.61 1.48
C THR A 65 4.65 14.26 0.65
N GLU A 66 5.82 13.66 0.63
CA GLU A 66 6.95 14.12 -0.18
C GLU A 66 6.59 14.13 -1.66
N PHE A 67 6.10 13.01 -2.17
CA PHE A 67 5.74 12.90 -3.59
C PHE A 67 4.59 13.84 -3.97
N LYS A 68 3.56 13.96 -3.12
CA LYS A 68 2.50 14.96 -3.33
C LYS A 68 3.06 16.38 -3.46
N THR A 69 4.00 16.74 -2.59
CA THR A 69 4.61 18.07 -2.60
C THR A 69 5.38 18.32 -3.90
N ILE A 70 6.18 17.36 -4.34
CA ILE A 70 6.93 17.45 -5.60
C ILE A 70 5.97 17.68 -6.79
N VAL A 71 4.88 16.92 -6.83
CA VAL A 71 3.88 17.03 -7.89
C VAL A 71 3.13 18.38 -7.83
N GLN A 72 2.72 18.79 -6.65
CA GLN A 72 1.98 20.07 -6.45
C GLN A 72 2.84 21.29 -6.74
N ASN A 73 4.15 21.20 -6.54
CA ASN A 73 5.08 22.27 -6.91
C ASN A 73 5.33 22.35 -8.43
N GLY A 74 4.89 21.36 -9.19
CA GLY A 74 5.14 21.28 -10.62
C GLY A 74 6.53 20.80 -11.00
N ASP A 75 7.24 20.18 -10.06
CA ASP A 75 8.60 19.66 -10.29
C ASP A 75 8.61 18.39 -11.18
N ILE A 76 7.46 17.78 -11.37
CA ILE A 76 7.28 16.59 -12.25
C ILE A 76 6.28 16.94 -13.35
N GLU A 77 6.69 16.72 -14.59
CA GLU A 77 5.81 16.77 -15.75
C GLU A 77 5.28 15.38 -16.08
N PHE A 78 3.96 15.17 -15.92
CA PHE A 78 3.32 13.92 -16.28
C PHE A 78 3.04 13.87 -17.78
N LYS A 79 3.53 12.81 -18.43
CA LYS A 79 3.31 12.51 -19.84
C LYS A 79 2.68 11.13 -19.97
N ASN A 80 2.21 10.80 -21.14
CA ASN A 80 1.77 9.45 -21.42
C ASN A 80 2.90 8.45 -21.13
N GLY A 81 2.60 7.42 -20.34
CA GLY A 81 3.58 6.45 -19.88
C GLY A 81 4.37 6.84 -18.63
N SER A 82 4.08 8.01 -18.02
CA SER A 82 4.68 8.35 -16.71
C SER A 82 4.31 7.32 -15.67
N SER A 83 5.30 6.79 -14.98
CA SER A 83 5.11 5.73 -13.98
C SER A 83 5.87 6.01 -12.69
N ILE A 84 5.43 5.35 -11.64
CA ILE A 84 6.07 5.36 -10.34
C ILE A 84 6.38 3.94 -9.88
N ASN A 85 7.48 3.77 -9.16
CA ASN A 85 7.74 2.59 -8.36
C ASN A 85 7.46 2.92 -6.90
N CYS A 86 6.62 2.13 -6.24
CA CYS A 86 6.10 2.49 -4.94
C CYS A 86 5.89 1.28 -4.02
N PHE A 87 5.78 1.57 -2.74
CA PHE A 87 5.23 0.64 -1.76
C PHE A 87 3.71 0.74 -1.78
N LEU A 88 3.06 -0.31 -2.25
CA LEU A 88 1.61 -0.38 -2.44
C LEU A 88 0.98 -1.27 -1.37
N LYS A 89 -0.07 -0.77 -0.72
CA LYS A 89 -0.96 -1.55 0.14
C LYS A 89 -2.28 -1.77 -0.57
N ILE A 90 -2.70 -3.03 -0.64
CA ILE A 90 -3.99 -3.42 -1.20
C ILE A 90 -4.89 -3.81 -0.04
N LYS A 91 -5.90 -3.01 0.26
CA LYS A 91 -6.87 -3.27 1.31
C LYS A 91 -7.89 -4.28 0.84
N ARG A 92 -8.18 -5.26 1.70
CA ARG A 92 -9.10 -6.36 1.41
C ARG A 92 -10.12 -6.52 2.51
N GLN A 93 -11.29 -6.96 2.14
CA GLN A 93 -12.37 -7.36 3.05
C GLN A 93 -13.00 -8.66 2.59
N ILE A 94 -13.61 -9.39 3.53
CA ILE A 94 -14.50 -10.50 3.22
C ILE A 94 -15.93 -9.97 3.19
N ASP A 95 -16.65 -10.23 2.12
CA ASP A 95 -18.05 -9.84 2.03
C ASP A 95 -18.97 -10.81 2.79
N ASN A 96 -20.28 -10.48 2.81
CA ASN A 96 -21.28 -11.28 3.53
C ASN A 96 -21.42 -12.73 3.01
N GLU A 97 -20.89 -13.01 1.83
CA GLU A 97 -20.90 -14.33 1.20
C GLU A 97 -19.60 -15.09 1.45
N GLY A 98 -18.67 -14.50 2.19
CA GLY A 98 -17.36 -15.09 2.48
C GLY A 98 -16.34 -14.92 1.34
N VAL A 99 -16.62 -14.05 0.38
CA VAL A 99 -15.75 -13.79 -0.76
C VAL A 99 -14.81 -12.61 -0.45
N GLU A 100 -13.53 -12.80 -0.74
CA GLU A 100 -12.54 -11.73 -0.60
C GLU A 100 -12.73 -10.67 -1.69
N LYS A 101 -12.81 -9.41 -1.27
CA LYS A 101 -12.90 -8.24 -2.15
C LYS A 101 -11.81 -7.23 -1.84
N ILE A 102 -11.27 -6.64 -2.89
CA ILE A 102 -10.36 -5.49 -2.76
C ILE A 102 -11.21 -4.24 -2.58
N ILE A 103 -10.98 -3.51 -1.49
CA ILE A 103 -11.72 -2.30 -1.13
C ILE A 103 -10.95 -1.01 -1.38
N GLY A 104 -9.67 -1.09 -1.61
CA GLY A 104 -8.87 0.10 -1.89
C GLY A 104 -7.39 -0.18 -2.09
N TYR A 105 -6.76 0.80 -2.68
CA TYR A 105 -5.32 0.82 -2.91
C TYR A 105 -4.72 2.06 -2.26
N GLU A 106 -3.58 1.91 -1.61
CA GLU A 106 -2.84 3.01 -0.99
C GLU A 106 -1.37 2.95 -1.40
N VAL A 107 -0.88 4.02 -1.97
CA VAL A 107 0.55 4.23 -2.18
C VAL A 107 1.12 4.88 -0.93
N VAL A 108 1.87 4.12 -0.16
CA VAL A 108 2.43 4.57 1.14
C VAL A 108 3.71 5.38 0.93
N ARG A 109 4.53 4.93 0.01
CA ARG A 109 5.84 5.53 -0.30
C ARG A 109 6.11 5.40 -1.79
N VAL A 110 6.65 6.43 -2.39
CA VAL A 110 7.16 6.39 -3.76
C VAL A 110 8.68 6.23 -3.71
N ASN A 111 9.19 5.13 -4.26
CA ASN A 111 10.63 4.87 -4.29
C ASN A 111 11.31 5.65 -5.41
N HIS A 112 10.74 5.57 -6.61
CA HIS A 112 11.20 6.24 -7.81
C HIS A 112 10.02 6.73 -8.63
N TYR A 113 10.22 7.79 -9.38
CA TYR A 113 9.37 8.15 -10.51
C TYR A 113 10.20 8.15 -11.80
N PHE A 114 9.55 7.95 -12.94
CA PHE A 114 10.24 7.84 -14.21
C PHE A 114 9.97 9.10 -15.03
N GLU A 115 11.04 9.77 -15.38
CA GLU A 115 11.03 10.93 -16.26
C GLU A 115 11.85 10.59 -17.51
N ASN A 116 11.22 10.61 -18.68
CA ASN A 116 11.84 10.18 -19.94
C ASN A 116 12.54 8.81 -19.84
N GLU A 117 11.84 7.83 -19.27
CA GLU A 117 12.30 6.45 -19.02
C GLU A 117 13.47 6.34 -18.00
N LYS A 118 13.93 7.44 -17.44
CA LYS A 118 14.95 7.43 -16.39
C LYS A 118 14.32 7.39 -15.00
N PRO A 119 14.72 6.44 -14.14
CA PRO A 119 14.27 6.41 -12.76
C PRO A 119 14.94 7.53 -11.97
N ILE A 120 14.12 8.34 -11.30
CA ILE A 120 14.58 9.36 -10.36
C ILE A 120 14.17 8.92 -8.96
N GLU A 121 15.16 8.66 -8.11
CA GLU A 121 14.94 8.22 -6.74
C GLU A 121 14.44 9.38 -5.88
N THR A 122 13.34 9.14 -5.15
CA THR A 122 12.83 10.10 -4.16
C THR A 122 13.69 10.07 -2.88
N LYS A 123 13.57 11.08 -2.04
CA LYS A 123 14.29 11.11 -0.75
C LYS A 123 13.78 9.99 0.17
N GLU A 124 12.48 9.74 0.20
CA GLU A 124 11.92 8.63 0.98
C GLU A 124 12.33 7.26 0.45
N GLY A 125 12.43 7.09 -0.86
CA GLY A 125 12.97 5.88 -1.49
C GLY A 125 14.43 5.64 -1.14
N LYS A 126 15.25 6.68 -1.22
CA LYS A 126 16.66 6.64 -0.83
C LYS A 126 16.83 6.27 0.65
N LYS A 127 16.08 6.91 1.52
CA LYS A 127 16.11 6.62 2.97
C LYS A 127 15.75 5.16 3.25
N HIS A 128 14.70 4.66 2.60
CA HIS A 128 14.28 3.27 2.75
C HIS A 128 15.36 2.29 2.27
N ARG A 129 15.96 2.53 1.11
CA ARG A 129 17.05 1.71 0.58
C ARG A 129 18.22 1.66 1.54
N GLN A 130 18.66 2.82 2.03
CA GLN A 130 19.76 2.92 3.01
C GLN A 130 19.46 2.18 4.31
N THR A 131 18.23 2.25 4.81
CA THR A 131 17.80 1.51 6.01
C THR A 131 17.87 0.00 5.79
N LYS A 132 17.38 -0.48 4.63
CA LYS A 132 17.46 -1.90 4.26
C LYS A 132 18.92 -2.39 4.14
N GLU A 133 19.77 -1.60 3.50
CA GLU A 133 21.20 -1.92 3.36
C GLU A 133 21.89 -2.00 4.73
N ALA A 134 21.60 -1.05 5.63
CA ALA A 134 22.13 -1.06 6.99
C ALA A 134 21.68 -2.30 7.79
N GLN A 135 20.39 -2.67 7.70
CA GLN A 135 19.85 -3.87 8.33
C GLN A 135 20.51 -5.15 7.79
N LYS A 136 20.68 -5.24 6.48
CA LYS A 136 21.35 -6.38 5.84
C LYS A 136 22.79 -6.51 6.28
N ASN A 137 23.51 -5.40 6.38
CA ASN A 137 24.89 -5.38 6.83
C ASN A 137 25.01 -5.79 8.30
N GLN A 138 24.07 -5.39 9.17
CA GLN A 138 24.02 -5.85 10.55
C GLN A 138 23.79 -7.36 10.67
N ILE A 139 22.87 -7.91 9.88
CA ILE A 139 22.59 -9.35 9.87
C ILE A 139 23.82 -10.11 9.40
N ASN A 140 24.47 -9.69 8.32
CA ASN A 140 25.68 -10.32 7.81
C ASN A 140 26.82 -10.28 8.85
N LEU A 141 26.98 -9.16 9.55
CA LEU A 141 27.97 -9.04 10.61
C LEU A 141 27.71 -10.00 11.78
N LEU A 142 26.43 -10.18 12.15
CA LEU A 142 26.03 -11.12 13.19
C LEU A 142 26.24 -12.57 12.75
N ASP A 143 25.99 -12.90 11.49
CA ASP A 143 26.25 -14.21 10.91
C ASP A 143 27.76 -14.52 10.88
N ASP A 144 28.58 -13.57 10.48
CA ASP A 144 30.05 -13.68 10.47
C ASP A 144 30.63 -13.88 11.88
N LEU A 145 29.98 -13.27 12.89
CA LEU A 145 30.34 -13.47 14.30
C LEU A 145 29.79 -14.77 14.89
N GLY A 146 28.99 -15.54 14.14
CA GLY A 146 28.41 -16.80 14.57
C GLY A 146 27.36 -16.66 15.68
N LEU A 147 26.85 -15.46 15.92
CA LEU A 147 25.87 -15.19 16.98
C LEU A 147 24.45 -15.58 16.59
N ALA A 148 24.12 -15.58 15.30
CA ALA A 148 22.80 -15.95 14.79
C ALA A 148 22.54 -17.47 14.71
N ILE A 149 23.61 -18.30 14.74
CA ILE A 149 23.54 -19.75 14.56
C ILE A 149 23.32 -20.51 15.88
N LYS A 150 23.41 -19.83 17.03
CA LYS A 150 23.30 -20.46 18.36
C LYS A 150 21.89 -20.54 18.92
N GLU A 151 20.89 -20.03 18.25
CA GLU A 151 19.49 -20.21 18.61
C GLU A 151 18.93 -21.48 17.94
N LYS A 152 19.19 -22.56 18.58
CA LYS A 152 18.46 -23.80 18.31
C LYS A 152 17.48 -24.07 19.44
#